data_8ec1c26409a7627da55757e5154481c3
#
_entry.id   8ec1c26409a7627da55757e5154481c3
#
_cell.length_a   1.000
_cell.length_b   1.000
_cell.length_c   1.000
_cell.angle_alpha   90.00
_cell.angle_beta   90.00
_cell.angle_gamma   90.00
#
_symmetry.space_group_name_H-M   'P 1'
#
loop_
_entity.id
_entity.type
_entity.pdbx_description
1 polymer ?
#
loop_
_entity_poly.entity_id
_entity_poly.type
_entity_poly.pdbx_seq_one_letter_code
_entity_poly.pdbx_strand_id
1 'polypeptide(L)'
;MISTSDLQLLPDNKKLQSTCKAMAVLDAILCQDWTYRYYSYNSQWSEGEEFFEMRNGEGDQLLVLFRNEGAVINGYFSEAEQGEKTQLTDQLPEVFQEFIFGEPVNSAGTTFSIWQLNGQPWTTGVPADSDDHSAELLSPLDGEPATYIKWASDYFKGSYTESGIPLDTVTRIFNQEPLTKEMVSSLVSELEDWDQLIEDLIEISYPYHINL
;
A
#
# COMPACT_ATOMS: atom_id res chain seq x y z
N MET A 1 -7.37 -6.03 -15.00
CA MET A 1 -6.07 -5.87 -14.30
C MET A 1 -5.82 -4.36 -14.22
N ILE A 2 -5.45 -3.82 -13.08
CA ILE A 2 -5.20 -2.38 -12.90
C ILE A 2 -3.82 -2.07 -13.46
N SER A 3 -3.70 -1.05 -14.32
CA SER A 3 -2.43 -0.56 -14.88
C SER A 3 -2.57 0.90 -15.28
N THR A 4 -1.50 1.56 -15.65
CA THR A 4 -1.53 2.94 -16.21
C THR A 4 -2.41 3.05 -17.44
N SER A 5 -2.59 1.95 -18.20
CA SER A 5 -3.49 1.87 -19.36
C SER A 5 -4.96 1.67 -18.98
N ASP A 6 -5.27 1.17 -17.77
CA ASP A 6 -6.64 0.94 -17.27
C ASP A 6 -6.71 1.14 -15.76
N LEU A 7 -7.07 2.34 -15.35
CA LEU A 7 -7.19 2.77 -13.95
C LEU A 7 -8.62 2.66 -13.40
N GLN A 8 -9.59 2.15 -14.20
CA GLN A 8 -11.01 2.16 -13.82
C GLN A 8 -11.32 1.28 -12.59
N LEU A 9 -10.53 0.24 -12.39
CA LEU A 9 -10.69 -0.68 -11.25
C LEU A 9 -9.91 -0.27 -10.02
N LEU A 10 -9.05 0.76 -10.11
CA LEU A 10 -8.36 1.29 -8.94
C LEU A 10 -9.39 2.02 -8.07
N PRO A 11 -9.51 1.67 -6.78
CA PRO A 11 -10.43 2.35 -5.87
C PRO A 11 -10.18 3.85 -5.82
N ASP A 12 -11.21 4.64 -5.47
CA ASP A 12 -10.98 6.05 -5.18
C ASP A 12 -9.99 6.23 -4.01
N ASN A 13 -9.41 7.43 -3.89
CA ASN A 13 -8.35 7.71 -2.91
C ASN A 13 -8.72 7.36 -1.46
N LYS A 14 -10.00 7.50 -1.06
CA LYS A 14 -10.45 7.16 0.30
C LYS A 14 -10.51 5.65 0.52
N LYS A 15 -11.06 4.93 -0.44
CA LYS A 15 -11.08 3.46 -0.38
C LYS A 15 -9.67 2.90 -0.53
N LEU A 16 -8.83 3.47 -1.38
CA LEU A 16 -7.43 3.10 -1.51
C LEU A 16 -6.68 3.30 -0.19
N GLN A 17 -6.87 4.44 0.48
CA GLN A 17 -6.26 4.73 1.78
C GLN A 17 -6.63 3.67 2.83
N SER A 18 -7.92 3.32 2.93
CA SER A 18 -8.36 2.26 3.85
C SER A 18 -7.81 0.88 3.47
N THR A 19 -7.68 0.59 2.18
CA THR A 19 -7.05 -0.65 1.68
C THR A 19 -5.58 -0.72 2.08
N CYS A 20 -4.81 0.35 1.86
CA CYS A 20 -3.39 0.44 2.24
C CYS A 20 -3.19 0.25 3.76
N LYS A 21 -4.04 0.88 4.60
CA LYS A 21 -4.03 0.68 6.06
C LYS A 21 -4.29 -0.78 6.43
N ALA A 22 -5.29 -1.42 5.80
CA ALA A 22 -5.61 -2.82 6.04
C ALA A 22 -4.45 -3.76 5.68
N MET A 23 -3.80 -3.53 4.53
CA MET A 23 -2.64 -4.31 4.09
C MET A 23 -1.46 -4.15 5.07
N ALA A 24 -1.16 -2.92 5.51
CA ALA A 24 -0.09 -2.66 6.47
C ALA A 24 -0.37 -3.32 7.85
N VAL A 25 -1.62 -3.31 8.32
CA VAL A 25 -2.02 -4.01 9.57
C VAL A 25 -1.81 -5.52 9.44
N LEU A 26 -2.22 -6.10 8.32
CA LEU A 26 -2.04 -7.54 8.07
C LEU A 26 -0.56 -7.91 8.02
N ASP A 27 0.26 -7.11 7.35
CA ASP A 27 1.71 -7.31 7.31
C ASP A 27 2.36 -7.16 8.69
N ALA A 28 1.91 -6.21 9.51
CA ALA A 28 2.39 -6.05 10.89
C ALA A 28 2.07 -7.27 11.78
N ILE A 29 0.96 -7.97 11.53
CA ILE A 29 0.59 -9.20 12.24
C ILE A 29 1.38 -10.40 11.71
N LEU A 30 1.51 -10.54 10.38
CA LEU A 30 2.15 -11.69 9.74
C LEU A 30 3.68 -11.64 9.79
N CYS A 31 4.26 -10.42 9.91
CA CYS A 31 5.70 -10.18 9.99
C CYS A 31 6.00 -9.02 10.94
N GLN A 32 6.39 -9.32 12.18
CA GLN A 32 6.71 -8.29 13.17
C GLN A 32 8.04 -7.59 12.92
N ASP A 33 9.00 -8.25 12.25
CA ASP A 33 10.24 -7.60 11.82
C ASP A 33 9.96 -6.67 10.62
N TRP A 34 10.00 -5.36 10.90
CA TRP A 34 9.75 -4.32 9.89
C TRP A 34 10.64 -4.44 8.65
N THR A 35 11.84 -4.97 8.79
CA THR A 35 12.80 -5.12 7.67
C THR A 35 12.26 -6.02 6.55
N TYR A 36 11.42 -7.00 6.91
CA TYR A 36 10.86 -7.99 5.98
C TYR A 36 9.39 -7.73 5.63
N ARG A 37 8.79 -6.64 6.14
CA ARG A 37 7.43 -6.24 5.74
C ARG A 37 7.43 -5.77 4.29
N TYR A 38 6.42 -6.23 3.56
CA TYR A 38 6.22 -5.83 2.18
C TYR A 38 5.44 -4.52 2.09
N TYR A 39 4.40 -4.36 2.92
CA TYR A 39 3.57 -3.18 3.02
C TYR A 39 3.74 -2.48 4.36
N SER A 40 3.91 -1.17 4.34
CA SER A 40 3.95 -0.32 5.52
C SER A 40 3.14 0.96 5.33
N TYR A 41 2.70 1.54 6.43
CA TYR A 41 1.87 2.75 6.43
C TYR A 41 2.24 3.66 7.60
N ASN A 42 2.44 4.94 7.33
CA ASN A 42 2.66 5.96 8.34
C ASN A 42 1.61 7.07 8.22
N SER A 43 0.70 7.15 9.20
CA SER A 43 -0.35 8.16 9.24
C SER A 43 0.14 9.53 9.74
N GLN A 44 1.38 9.62 10.18
CA GLN A 44 2.01 10.82 10.71
C GLN A 44 3.26 11.21 9.90
N TRP A 45 3.24 10.93 8.58
CA TRP A 45 4.37 11.20 7.70
C TRP A 45 4.80 12.67 7.71
N SER A 46 3.83 13.57 7.54
CA SER A 46 3.99 15.01 7.66
C SER A 46 2.65 15.65 8.04
N GLU A 47 2.62 16.96 8.28
CA GLU A 47 1.38 17.66 8.59
C GLU A 47 0.37 17.58 7.43
N GLY A 48 -0.73 16.88 7.65
CA GLY A 48 -1.77 16.65 6.65
C GLY A 48 -1.42 15.63 5.58
N GLU A 49 -0.38 14.81 5.80
CA GLU A 49 0.09 13.79 4.89
C GLU A 49 0.18 12.43 5.56
N GLU A 50 -0.31 11.40 4.88
CA GLU A 50 -0.15 10.00 5.25
C GLU A 50 0.58 9.27 4.10
N PHE A 51 1.41 8.29 4.43
CA PHE A 51 2.30 7.63 3.48
C PHE A 51 2.15 6.11 3.54
N PHE A 52 2.10 5.49 2.37
CA PHE A 52 2.13 4.03 2.22
C PHE A 52 3.27 3.64 1.30
N GLU A 53 3.95 2.58 1.66
CA GLU A 53 5.06 2.03 0.91
C GLU A 53 4.89 0.53 0.69
N MET A 54 5.23 0.07 -0.51
CA MET A 54 5.49 -1.32 -0.84
C MET A 54 6.95 -1.49 -1.22
N ARG A 55 7.59 -2.53 -0.68
CA ARG A 55 8.97 -2.92 -0.98
C ARG A 55 9.06 -4.44 -1.11
N ASN A 56 9.50 -4.94 -2.26
CA ASN A 56 9.66 -6.38 -2.46
C ASN A 56 11.04 -6.93 -2.04
N GLY A 57 11.99 -6.06 -1.67
CA GLY A 57 13.37 -6.46 -1.36
C GLY A 57 14.24 -6.75 -2.58
N GLU A 58 13.67 -6.73 -3.79
CA GLU A 58 14.35 -6.98 -5.08
C GLU A 58 14.59 -5.68 -5.87
N GLY A 59 14.12 -4.55 -5.32
CA GLY A 59 14.31 -3.22 -5.88
C GLY A 59 13.04 -2.55 -6.38
N ASP A 60 11.92 -3.28 -6.51
CA ASP A 60 10.66 -2.67 -6.89
C ASP A 60 10.01 -1.96 -5.71
N GLN A 61 9.43 -0.81 -5.96
CA GLN A 61 8.81 0.03 -4.96
C GLN A 61 7.52 0.68 -5.46
N LEU A 62 6.57 0.82 -4.57
CA LEU A 62 5.38 1.64 -4.78
C LEU A 62 5.23 2.58 -3.59
N LEU A 63 5.19 3.88 -3.86
CA LEU A 63 5.11 4.93 -2.86
C LEU A 63 3.80 5.68 -3.07
N VAL A 64 2.97 5.79 -2.05
CA VAL A 64 1.67 6.48 -2.11
C VAL A 64 1.61 7.57 -1.06
N LEU A 65 1.37 8.80 -1.50
CA LEU A 65 1.08 9.92 -0.61
C LEU A 65 -0.43 10.21 -0.64
N PHE A 66 -1.02 10.27 0.53
CA PHE A 66 -2.40 10.71 0.75
C PHE A 66 -2.42 12.10 1.37
N ARG A 67 -3.22 13.01 0.80
CA ARG A 67 -3.46 14.37 1.29
C ARG A 67 -4.96 14.67 1.31
N ASN A 68 -5.34 15.77 1.94
CA ASN A 68 -6.73 16.23 1.93
C ASN A 68 -7.26 16.49 0.52
N GLU A 69 -6.41 16.85 -0.43
CA GLU A 69 -6.76 17.15 -1.82
C GLU A 69 -6.93 15.91 -2.68
N GLY A 70 -6.31 14.78 -2.31
CA GLY A 70 -6.32 13.55 -3.08
C GLY A 70 -5.16 12.63 -2.75
N ALA A 71 -4.74 11.82 -3.72
CA ALA A 71 -3.60 10.90 -3.58
C ALA A 71 -2.75 10.89 -4.85
N VAL A 72 -1.46 10.57 -4.65
CA VAL A 72 -0.51 10.31 -5.75
C VAL A 72 0.25 9.03 -5.47
N ILE A 73 0.47 8.25 -6.52
CA ILE A 73 1.23 6.99 -6.51
C ILE A 73 2.44 7.17 -7.42
N ASN A 74 3.60 6.83 -6.92
CA ASN A 74 4.82 6.64 -7.69
C ASN A 74 5.21 5.17 -7.68
N GLY A 75 5.36 4.57 -8.84
CA GLY A 75 5.86 3.22 -9.01
C GLY A 75 7.26 3.20 -9.63
N TYR A 76 8.08 2.32 -9.11
CA TYR A 76 9.37 1.98 -9.67
C TYR A 76 9.47 0.46 -9.82
N PHE A 77 9.70 -0.02 -11.04
CA PHE A 77 9.94 -1.41 -11.34
C PHE A 77 11.37 -1.55 -11.87
N SER A 78 12.19 -2.34 -11.21
CA SER A 78 13.65 -2.39 -11.41
C SER A 78 14.07 -2.86 -12.80
N GLU A 79 13.24 -3.68 -13.45
CA GLU A 79 13.48 -4.21 -14.80
C GLU A 79 12.85 -3.35 -15.91
N ALA A 80 12.00 -2.36 -15.57
CA ALA A 80 11.38 -1.50 -16.56
C ALA A 80 12.35 -0.42 -17.07
N GLU A 81 12.19 -0.05 -18.34
CA GLU A 81 12.88 1.13 -18.87
C GLU A 81 12.37 2.40 -18.19
N GLN A 82 13.30 3.20 -17.67
CA GLN A 82 12.94 4.47 -17.07
C GLN A 82 12.61 5.48 -18.16
N GLY A 83 11.38 5.96 -18.16
CA GLY A 83 10.95 7.08 -19.00
C GLY A 83 11.45 8.44 -18.44
N GLU A 84 11.30 9.49 -19.24
CA GLU A 84 11.56 10.86 -18.78
C GLU A 84 10.54 11.25 -17.71
N LYS A 85 10.99 11.50 -16.48
CA LYS A 85 10.13 11.80 -15.32
C LYS A 85 9.16 12.96 -15.60
N THR A 86 9.61 13.97 -16.35
CA THR A 86 8.76 15.11 -16.74
C THR A 86 7.60 14.73 -17.66
N GLN A 87 7.75 13.68 -18.47
CA GLN A 87 6.66 13.14 -19.30
C GLN A 87 5.72 12.27 -18.48
N LEU A 88 6.28 11.38 -17.65
CA LEU A 88 5.51 10.51 -16.72
C LEU A 88 4.67 11.32 -15.73
N THR A 89 5.01 12.57 -15.50
CA THR A 89 4.33 13.49 -14.58
C THR A 89 3.71 14.70 -15.30
N ASP A 90 3.49 14.61 -16.62
CA ASP A 90 2.82 15.70 -17.35
C ASP A 90 1.44 15.97 -16.75
N GLN A 91 1.12 17.23 -16.49
CA GLN A 91 -0.09 17.71 -15.83
C GLN A 91 -0.24 17.26 -14.36
N LEU A 92 0.84 16.84 -13.68
CA LEU A 92 0.81 16.56 -12.25
C LEU A 92 0.33 17.79 -11.47
N PRO A 93 -0.69 17.67 -10.60
CA PRO A 93 -1.13 18.77 -9.76
C PRO A 93 -0.01 19.32 -8.87
N GLU A 94 0.03 20.65 -8.72
CA GLU A 94 1.07 21.35 -7.93
C GLU A 94 1.20 20.77 -6.50
N VAL A 95 0.08 20.37 -5.91
CA VAL A 95 0.00 19.81 -4.56
C VAL A 95 0.84 18.52 -4.38
N PHE A 96 1.17 17.80 -5.44
CA PHE A 96 1.96 16.57 -5.41
C PHE A 96 3.40 16.74 -5.88
N GLN A 97 3.78 17.94 -6.36
CA GLN A 97 5.12 18.15 -6.96
C GLN A 97 6.25 17.95 -5.96
N GLU A 98 6.08 18.44 -4.72
CA GLU A 98 7.09 18.29 -3.67
C GLU A 98 7.40 16.81 -3.40
N PHE A 99 6.39 15.96 -3.32
CA PHE A 99 6.57 14.52 -3.12
C PHE A 99 7.23 13.85 -4.32
N ILE A 100 6.72 14.08 -5.52
CA ILE A 100 7.22 13.41 -6.73
C ILE A 100 8.65 13.84 -7.08
N PHE A 101 9.01 15.12 -6.90
CA PHE A 101 10.34 15.64 -7.21
C PHE A 101 11.26 15.74 -5.98
N GLY A 102 10.80 15.30 -4.81
CA GLY A 102 11.53 15.23 -3.55
C GLY A 102 11.89 13.80 -3.13
N GLU A 103 12.29 13.66 -1.86
CA GLU A 103 12.48 12.36 -1.21
C GLU A 103 11.15 11.88 -0.60
N PRO A 104 10.89 10.56 -0.61
CA PRO A 104 11.78 9.46 -1.01
C PRO A 104 11.78 9.11 -2.50
N VAL A 105 10.92 9.74 -3.33
CA VAL A 105 10.73 9.37 -4.74
C VAL A 105 12.01 9.50 -5.56
N ASN A 106 12.84 10.52 -5.31
CA ASN A 106 14.11 10.69 -6.05
C ASN A 106 15.09 9.55 -5.80
N SER A 107 15.12 9.01 -4.58
CA SER A 107 15.95 7.85 -4.24
C SER A 107 15.39 6.53 -4.78
N ALA A 108 14.07 6.38 -4.82
CA ALA A 108 13.41 5.20 -5.35
C ALA A 108 13.48 5.10 -6.88
N GLY A 109 13.29 6.23 -7.58
CA GLY A 109 13.11 6.28 -9.02
C GLY A 109 11.62 6.31 -9.42
N THR A 110 11.36 6.42 -10.74
CA THR A 110 10.00 6.48 -11.30
C THR A 110 9.94 5.74 -12.63
N THR A 111 9.09 4.72 -12.74
CA THR A 111 8.72 4.10 -14.03
C THR A 111 7.31 4.50 -14.45
N PHE A 112 6.43 4.82 -13.47
CA PHE A 112 5.14 5.45 -13.72
C PHE A 112 4.71 6.32 -12.53
N SER A 113 3.82 7.27 -12.78
CA SER A 113 3.15 8.06 -11.75
C SER A 113 1.68 8.24 -12.10
N ILE A 114 0.81 8.07 -11.10
CA ILE A 114 -0.64 8.30 -11.24
C ILE A 114 -1.15 9.11 -10.05
N TRP A 115 -2.20 9.89 -10.26
CA TRP A 115 -2.78 10.74 -9.21
C TRP A 115 -4.28 10.87 -9.34
N GLN A 116 -4.92 11.19 -8.23
CA GLN A 116 -6.34 11.52 -8.17
C GLN A 116 -6.55 12.72 -7.25
N LEU A 117 -7.17 13.76 -7.76
CA LEU A 117 -7.80 14.78 -6.91
C LEU A 117 -9.21 14.32 -6.52
N ASN A 118 -9.69 14.78 -5.36
CA ASN A 118 -11.02 14.40 -4.85
C ASN A 118 -12.12 14.64 -5.88
N GLY A 119 -12.90 13.61 -6.16
CA GLY A 119 -14.02 13.67 -7.11
C GLY A 119 -13.61 13.66 -8.60
N GLN A 120 -12.32 13.50 -8.90
CA GLN A 120 -11.80 13.31 -10.24
C GLN A 120 -11.43 11.84 -10.49
N PRO A 121 -11.35 11.39 -11.74
CA PRO A 121 -10.78 10.06 -12.03
C PRO A 121 -9.29 10.02 -11.75
N TRP A 122 -8.75 8.82 -11.57
CA TRP A 122 -7.31 8.59 -11.60
C TRP A 122 -6.75 8.99 -12.96
N THR A 123 -5.60 9.65 -12.95
CA THR A 123 -4.93 10.19 -14.13
C THR A 123 -3.45 9.83 -14.08
N THR A 124 -2.84 9.64 -15.24
CA THR A 124 -1.39 9.48 -15.41
C THR A 124 -0.87 10.55 -16.36
N GLY A 125 0.44 10.82 -16.36
CA GLY A 125 1.10 11.59 -17.40
C GLY A 125 1.15 10.83 -18.73
N VAL A 126 2.14 11.13 -19.55
CA VAL A 126 2.38 10.39 -20.79
C VAL A 126 3.02 9.05 -20.43
N PRO A 127 2.37 7.89 -20.67
CA PRO A 127 2.97 6.58 -20.40
C PRO A 127 4.27 6.40 -21.22
N ALA A 128 5.18 5.60 -20.70
CA ALA A 128 6.34 5.17 -21.47
C ALA A 128 5.88 4.36 -22.72
N ASP A 129 6.67 4.39 -23.78
CA ASP A 129 6.38 3.59 -24.99
C ASP A 129 6.54 2.08 -24.77
N SER A 130 7.25 1.67 -23.69
CA SER A 130 7.46 0.30 -23.27
C SER A 130 6.51 -0.09 -22.13
N ASP A 131 6.44 -1.39 -21.80
CA ASP A 131 5.72 -1.90 -20.65
C ASP A 131 6.33 -1.27 -19.37
N ASP A 132 5.53 -0.57 -18.60
CA ASP A 132 5.94 0.10 -17.37
C ASP A 132 5.77 -0.81 -16.11
N HIS A 133 5.33 -2.04 -16.32
CA HIS A 133 5.03 -3.03 -15.27
C HIS A 133 4.07 -2.53 -14.16
N SER A 134 3.34 -1.45 -14.44
CA SER A 134 2.37 -0.90 -13.47
C SER A 134 1.29 -1.89 -13.06
N ALA A 135 0.97 -2.84 -13.91
CA ALA A 135 -0.02 -3.87 -13.60
C ALA A 135 0.40 -4.76 -12.43
N GLU A 136 1.67 -5.05 -12.28
CA GLU A 136 2.21 -5.88 -11.20
C GLU A 136 2.12 -5.13 -9.86
N LEU A 137 2.43 -3.84 -9.86
CA LEU A 137 2.45 -3.01 -8.67
C LEU A 137 1.06 -2.51 -8.25
N LEU A 138 0.16 -2.21 -9.21
CA LEU A 138 -1.16 -1.63 -8.94
C LEU A 138 -2.25 -2.68 -8.68
N SER A 139 -2.16 -3.88 -9.32
CA SER A 139 -3.22 -4.88 -9.19
C SER A 139 -3.49 -5.34 -7.76
N PRO A 140 -2.52 -5.42 -6.83
CA PRO A 140 -2.79 -5.74 -5.43
C PRO A 140 -3.64 -4.70 -4.71
N LEU A 141 -3.76 -3.48 -5.25
CA LEU A 141 -4.49 -2.36 -4.64
C LEU A 141 -5.98 -2.32 -5.05
N ASP A 142 -6.53 -3.41 -5.58
CA ASP A 142 -7.92 -3.50 -6.05
C ASP A 142 -8.99 -3.37 -4.93
N GLY A 143 -8.57 -3.40 -3.68
CA GLY A 143 -9.44 -3.30 -2.51
C GLY A 143 -10.14 -4.61 -2.15
N GLU A 144 -9.78 -5.72 -2.78
CA GLU A 144 -10.38 -7.04 -2.57
C GLU A 144 -9.58 -7.89 -1.57
N PRO A 145 -10.17 -8.28 -0.43
CA PRO A 145 -9.49 -9.12 0.56
C PRO A 145 -8.89 -10.41 -0.02
N ALA A 146 -9.57 -11.01 -1.00
CA ALA A 146 -9.10 -12.25 -1.63
C ALA A 146 -7.81 -12.08 -2.42
N THR A 147 -7.59 -10.90 -3.02
CA THR A 147 -6.36 -10.58 -3.75
C THR A 147 -5.17 -10.54 -2.79
N TYR A 148 -5.32 -9.85 -1.65
CA TYR A 148 -4.29 -9.85 -0.60
C TYR A 148 -4.00 -11.25 -0.08
N ILE A 149 -5.05 -12.04 0.27
CA ILE A 149 -4.87 -13.40 0.80
C ILE A 149 -4.09 -14.28 -0.16
N LYS A 150 -4.42 -14.23 -1.45
CA LYS A 150 -3.73 -15.02 -2.48
C LYS A 150 -2.24 -14.72 -2.51
N TRP A 151 -1.87 -13.43 -2.49
CA TRP A 151 -0.48 -13.00 -2.48
C TRP A 151 0.21 -13.33 -1.15
N ALA A 152 -0.40 -12.98 0.00
CA ALA A 152 0.17 -13.16 1.33
C ALA A 152 0.39 -14.64 1.69
N SER A 153 -0.45 -15.54 1.18
CA SER A 153 -0.30 -16.99 1.40
C SER A 153 0.98 -17.57 0.81
N ASP A 154 1.48 -16.97 -0.25
CA ASP A 154 2.75 -17.36 -0.85
C ASP A 154 3.93 -16.63 -0.20
N TYR A 155 3.79 -15.31 0.02
CA TYR A 155 4.85 -14.46 0.55
C TYR A 155 5.17 -14.78 2.02
N PHE A 156 4.15 -14.88 2.88
CA PHE A 156 4.28 -15.17 4.32
C PHE A 156 4.13 -16.66 4.67
N LYS A 157 4.50 -17.55 3.75
CA LYS A 157 4.38 -18.97 3.97
C LYS A 157 5.10 -19.42 5.25
N GLY A 158 4.32 -19.95 6.20
CA GLY A 158 4.79 -20.42 7.50
C GLY A 158 4.62 -19.41 8.64
N SER A 159 4.20 -18.17 8.36
CA SER A 159 3.93 -17.16 9.41
C SER A 159 2.47 -17.19 9.89
N TYR A 160 1.54 -17.74 9.12
CA TYR A 160 0.13 -17.82 9.47
C TYR A 160 -0.26 -19.21 10.00
N THR A 161 -1.48 -19.32 10.57
CA THR A 161 -1.99 -20.59 11.13
C THR A 161 -2.08 -21.71 10.09
N GLU A 162 -2.04 -22.99 10.53
CA GLU A 162 -2.20 -24.16 9.63
C GLU A 162 -3.51 -24.13 8.84
N SER A 163 -4.53 -23.42 9.33
CA SER A 163 -5.83 -23.26 8.66
C SER A 163 -5.76 -22.29 7.46
N GLY A 164 -4.63 -21.61 7.26
CA GLY A 164 -4.46 -20.55 6.27
C GLY A 164 -4.92 -19.18 6.79
N ILE A 165 -4.93 -18.19 5.90
CA ILE A 165 -5.35 -16.82 6.21
C ILE A 165 -6.88 -16.72 6.03
N PRO A 166 -7.68 -16.47 7.11
CA PRO A 166 -9.15 -16.53 7.04
C PRO A 166 -9.73 -15.31 6.33
N LEU A 167 -10.53 -15.53 5.29
CA LEU A 167 -11.17 -14.48 4.49
C LEU A 167 -12.05 -13.56 5.35
N ASP A 168 -12.79 -14.11 6.31
CA ASP A 168 -13.67 -13.32 7.20
C ASP A 168 -12.86 -12.29 7.98
N THR A 169 -11.77 -12.70 8.63
CA THR A 169 -10.90 -11.79 9.40
C THR A 169 -10.29 -10.72 8.50
N VAL A 170 -9.77 -11.09 7.33
CA VAL A 170 -9.19 -10.12 6.38
C VAL A 170 -10.27 -9.15 5.89
N THR A 171 -11.47 -9.63 5.58
CA THR A 171 -12.60 -8.78 5.17
C THR A 171 -12.96 -7.75 6.25
N ARG A 172 -13.00 -8.16 7.52
CA ARG A 172 -13.27 -7.26 8.65
C ARG A 172 -12.17 -6.18 8.77
N ILE A 173 -10.90 -6.56 8.58
CA ILE A 173 -9.77 -5.62 8.59
C ILE A 173 -9.89 -4.63 7.41
N PHE A 174 -10.21 -5.10 6.19
CA PHE A 174 -10.44 -4.23 5.02
C PHE A 174 -11.65 -3.29 5.20
N ASN A 175 -12.63 -3.68 6.03
CA ASN A 175 -13.76 -2.85 6.43
C ASN A 175 -13.45 -1.90 7.60
N GLN A 176 -12.19 -1.82 8.04
CA GLN A 176 -11.74 -0.96 9.15
C GLN A 176 -12.45 -1.29 10.48
N GLU A 177 -12.88 -2.53 10.70
CA GLU A 177 -13.37 -2.95 12.00
C GLU A 177 -12.24 -2.92 13.03
N PRO A 178 -12.50 -2.50 14.29
CA PRO A 178 -11.46 -2.49 15.31
C PRO A 178 -10.79 -3.85 15.48
N LEU A 179 -9.45 -3.90 15.39
CA LEU A 179 -8.68 -5.13 15.55
C LEU A 179 -8.82 -5.67 16.97
N THR A 180 -9.09 -6.98 17.10
CA THR A 180 -9.21 -7.67 18.40
C THR A 180 -8.18 -8.80 18.52
N LYS A 181 -7.93 -9.27 19.76
CA LYS A 181 -7.03 -10.42 20.00
C LYS A 181 -7.48 -11.67 19.25
N GLU A 182 -8.80 -11.90 19.16
CA GLU A 182 -9.37 -13.04 18.44
C GLU A 182 -9.06 -12.97 16.93
N MET A 183 -9.14 -11.78 16.35
CA MET A 183 -8.77 -11.59 14.93
C MET A 183 -7.29 -11.89 14.70
N VAL A 184 -6.40 -11.38 15.56
CA VAL A 184 -4.95 -11.68 15.48
C VAL A 184 -4.69 -13.18 15.64
N SER A 185 -5.28 -13.82 16.66
CA SER A 185 -5.11 -15.26 16.91
C SER A 185 -5.69 -16.16 15.80
N SER A 186 -6.59 -15.63 14.97
CA SER A 186 -7.07 -16.36 13.79
C SER A 186 -6.09 -16.30 12.62
N LEU A 187 -5.18 -15.30 12.60
CA LEU A 187 -4.17 -15.11 11.55
C LEU A 187 -2.85 -15.82 11.89
N VAL A 188 -2.37 -15.70 13.13
CA VAL A 188 -1.10 -16.26 13.58
C VAL A 188 -1.31 -17.13 14.83
N SER A 189 -0.55 -18.23 14.94
CA SER A 189 -0.66 -19.15 16.10
C SER A 189 -0.14 -18.50 17.37
N GLU A 190 0.88 -17.66 17.25
CA GLU A 190 1.49 -16.90 18.33
C GLU A 190 1.98 -15.56 17.79
N LEU A 191 1.70 -14.47 18.50
CA LEU A 191 2.27 -13.16 18.22
C LEU A 191 3.37 -12.91 19.25
N GLU A 192 4.60 -12.67 18.81
CA GLU A 192 5.77 -12.56 19.68
C GLU A 192 5.74 -11.30 20.54
N ASP A 193 5.34 -10.15 19.94
CA ASP A 193 5.36 -8.84 20.62
C ASP A 193 4.05 -8.08 20.38
N TRP A 194 3.19 -8.05 21.41
CA TRP A 194 1.94 -7.32 21.38
C TRP A 194 2.13 -5.81 21.53
N ASP A 195 3.17 -5.37 22.23
CA ASP A 195 3.45 -3.94 22.39
C ASP A 195 3.89 -3.35 21.07
N GLN A 196 4.73 -4.07 20.30
CA GLN A 196 5.11 -3.68 18.94
C GLN A 196 3.90 -3.58 18.02
N LEU A 197 2.97 -4.56 18.07
CA LEU A 197 1.75 -4.48 17.25
C LEU A 197 0.92 -3.24 17.60
N ILE A 198 0.81 -2.88 18.88
CA ILE A 198 0.08 -1.67 19.29
C ILE A 198 0.77 -0.41 18.76
N GLU A 199 2.11 -0.33 18.81
CA GLU A 199 2.86 0.78 18.21
C GLU A 199 2.61 0.89 16.70
N ASP A 200 2.64 -0.23 15.98
CA ASP A 200 2.30 -0.28 14.56
C ASP A 200 0.87 0.21 14.28
N LEU A 201 -0.12 -0.23 15.08
CA LEU A 201 -1.52 0.21 14.93
C LEU A 201 -1.70 1.71 15.16
N ILE A 202 -0.93 2.29 16.08
CA ILE A 202 -0.90 3.74 16.34
C ILE A 202 -0.28 4.48 15.15
N GLU A 203 0.85 3.99 14.63
CA GLU A 203 1.50 4.58 13.46
C GLU A 203 0.61 4.54 12.21
N ILE A 204 -0.07 3.41 11.97
CA ILE A 204 -1.02 3.22 10.88
C ILE A 204 -2.30 4.07 11.09
N SER A 205 -2.58 4.47 12.34
CA SER A 205 -3.88 5.04 12.77
C SER A 205 -5.03 4.08 12.47
N TYR A 206 -4.86 2.80 12.87
CA TYR A 206 -5.89 1.77 12.72
C TYR A 206 -6.62 1.54 14.06
N PRO A 207 -7.98 1.40 14.06
CA PRO A 207 -8.73 1.18 15.29
C PRO A 207 -8.45 -0.22 15.88
N TYR A 208 -8.36 -0.30 17.21
CA TYR A 208 -8.18 -1.59 17.91
C TYR A 208 -8.85 -1.64 19.29
N HIS A 209 -9.20 -2.89 19.71
CA HIS A 209 -9.71 -3.22 21.04
C HIS A 209 -8.85 -4.37 21.62
N ILE A 210 -7.57 -4.09 21.90
CA ILE A 210 -6.60 -5.02 22.47
C ILE A 210 -6.27 -4.55 23.87
N ASN A 211 -6.65 -5.33 24.89
CA ASN A 211 -6.25 -5.13 26.28
C ASN A 211 -5.11 -6.11 26.59
N LEU A 212 -3.95 -5.58 26.97
CA LEU A 212 -2.78 -6.35 27.41
C LEU A 212 -2.89 -6.75 28.88
#